data_d15ec4ec14c66574e174b5324385fd71
#
_entry.id   d15ec4ec14c66574e174b5324385fd71
#
_cell.length_a   1.000
_cell.length_b   1.000
_cell.length_c   1.000
_cell.angle_alpha   90.00
_cell.angle_beta   90.00
_cell.angle_gamma   90.00
#
_symmetry.space_group_name_H-M   'P 1'
#
loop_
_entity.id
_entity.type
_entity.pdbx_description
1 polymer ?
#
loop_
_entity_poly.entity_id
_entity_poly.type
_entity_poly.pdbx_seq_one_letter_code
_entity_poly.pdbx_strand_id
1 'polypeptide(L)'
;MKALVLDMYGVIVKQTGDDFVPYVQQTFPDLSVEEIHIPWFKADIGEITSLDVWKTIGFQGDLEKIEEEYLDTIELSEGFIEFIEKVRNKYKLAIISNDSSRWSKYLREKFDLNKYFDVISISGDLKLQKPDERIFLLTIEKLGLNAEDCIYVDDREGNLAVAKKVGMKPILLNSRNISYEGVAVNNFDELVNLVVAHFGIK
;
A
#
# COMPACT_ATOMS: atom_id res chain seq x y z
N MET A 1 17.74 12.60 -9.86
CA MET A 1 16.50 12.75 -9.04
C MET A 1 16.23 11.41 -8.38
N LYS A 2 15.70 11.37 -7.17
CA LYS A 2 15.39 10.13 -6.45
C LYS A 2 13.89 9.96 -6.30
N ALA A 3 13.42 8.76 -6.01
CA ALA A 3 12.03 8.49 -5.72
C ALA A 3 11.82 7.88 -4.34
N LEU A 4 10.67 8.19 -3.75
CA LEU A 4 10.07 7.46 -2.63
C LEU A 4 8.87 6.69 -3.17
N VAL A 5 8.90 5.39 -2.99
CA VAL A 5 7.86 4.45 -3.40
C VAL A 5 7.25 3.86 -2.14
N LEU A 6 5.97 4.09 -1.91
CA LEU A 6 5.29 3.77 -0.66
C LEU A 6 4.26 2.68 -0.87
N ASP A 7 4.13 1.76 0.08
CA ASP A 7 2.93 0.94 0.20
C ASP A 7 1.74 1.77 0.68
N MET A 8 0.53 1.26 0.48
CA MET A 8 -0.70 1.89 0.97
C MET A 8 -1.02 1.43 2.39
N TYR A 9 -1.35 0.16 2.56
CA TYR A 9 -1.81 -0.40 3.84
C TYR A 9 -0.65 -0.64 4.81
N GLY A 10 -0.82 -0.16 6.06
CA GLY A 10 0.24 -0.21 7.07
C GLY A 10 1.36 0.83 6.87
N VAL A 11 1.28 1.64 5.81
CA VAL A 11 2.18 2.76 5.52
C VAL A 11 1.40 4.05 5.35
N ILE A 12 0.74 4.29 4.22
CA ILE A 12 -0.04 5.53 3.98
C ILE A 12 -1.29 5.56 4.85
N VAL A 13 -1.97 4.42 4.98
CA VAL A 13 -3.12 4.25 5.88
C VAL A 13 -2.74 3.32 7.04
N LYS A 14 -3.37 3.55 8.21
CA LYS A 14 -3.09 2.81 9.45
C LYS A 14 -3.41 1.34 9.34
N GLN A 15 -4.57 1.03 8.74
CA GLN A 15 -5.05 -0.33 8.61
C GLN A 15 -4.07 -1.14 7.77
N THR A 16 -3.79 -2.34 8.24
CA THR A 16 -3.09 -3.36 7.47
C THR A 16 -4.10 -4.19 6.68
N GLY A 17 -3.65 -4.92 5.67
CA GLY A 17 -4.55 -5.83 4.96
C GLY A 17 -5.24 -6.87 5.88
N ASP A 18 -4.71 -7.12 7.08
CA ASP A 18 -5.25 -8.10 8.02
C ASP A 18 -6.52 -7.59 8.74
N ASP A 19 -6.85 -6.30 8.68
CA ASP A 19 -8.03 -5.70 9.35
C ASP A 19 -9.35 -6.03 8.65
N PHE A 20 -9.32 -6.45 7.40
CA PHE A 20 -10.53 -6.81 6.63
C PHE A 20 -11.24 -8.04 7.19
N VAL A 21 -10.50 -9.07 7.57
CA VAL A 21 -11.07 -10.32 8.12
C VAL A 21 -11.86 -10.07 9.40
N PRO A 22 -11.31 -9.41 10.44
CA PRO A 22 -12.09 -9.07 11.64
C PRO A 22 -13.33 -8.22 11.36
N TYR A 23 -13.27 -7.31 10.38
CA TYR A 23 -14.43 -6.53 9.99
C TYR A 23 -15.56 -7.40 9.44
N VAL A 24 -15.24 -8.31 8.52
CA VAL A 24 -16.22 -9.25 7.94
C VAL A 24 -16.81 -10.17 9.03
N GLN A 25 -15.97 -10.67 9.94
CA GLN A 25 -16.38 -11.59 11.00
C GLN A 25 -17.29 -10.95 12.07
N GLN A 26 -17.42 -9.62 12.12
CA GLN A 26 -18.46 -8.97 12.93
C GLN A 26 -19.88 -9.33 12.44
N THR A 27 -20.03 -9.52 11.13
CA THR A 27 -21.32 -9.90 10.53
C THR A 27 -21.44 -11.42 10.31
N PHE A 28 -20.34 -12.06 9.96
CA PHE A 28 -20.25 -13.49 9.65
C PHE A 28 -19.16 -14.17 10.50
N PRO A 29 -19.43 -14.41 11.81
CA PRO A 29 -18.42 -14.89 12.75
C PRO A 29 -17.91 -16.31 12.44
N ASP A 30 -18.70 -17.10 11.71
CA ASP A 30 -18.38 -18.50 11.39
C ASP A 30 -17.52 -18.64 10.11
N LEU A 31 -17.32 -17.56 9.34
CA LEU A 31 -16.47 -17.62 8.16
C LEU A 31 -15.01 -17.75 8.55
N SER A 32 -14.35 -18.70 7.92
CA SER A 32 -12.90 -18.87 8.06
C SER A 32 -12.14 -17.72 7.37
N VAL A 33 -10.91 -17.51 7.81
CA VAL A 33 -9.99 -16.58 7.18
C VAL A 33 -9.83 -16.86 5.68
N GLU A 34 -9.76 -18.13 5.30
CA GLU A 34 -9.59 -18.57 3.91
C GLU A 34 -10.80 -18.21 3.04
N GLU A 35 -12.02 -18.41 3.53
CA GLU A 35 -13.26 -18.06 2.82
C GLU A 35 -13.37 -16.57 2.54
N ILE A 36 -12.80 -15.73 3.41
CA ILE A 36 -12.74 -14.27 3.22
C ILE A 36 -11.57 -13.89 2.30
N HIS A 37 -10.40 -14.50 2.48
CA HIS A 37 -9.20 -14.14 1.72
C HIS A 37 -9.25 -14.55 0.25
N ILE A 38 -9.84 -15.71 -0.09
CA ILE A 38 -9.87 -16.18 -1.47
C ILE A 38 -10.53 -15.16 -2.42
N PRO A 39 -11.78 -14.69 -2.19
CA PRO A 39 -12.38 -13.68 -3.04
C PRO A 39 -11.63 -12.34 -3.00
N TRP A 40 -11.12 -11.94 -1.84
CA TRP A 40 -10.35 -10.71 -1.70
C TRP A 40 -9.09 -10.72 -2.56
N PHE A 41 -8.25 -11.77 -2.48
CA PHE A 41 -7.05 -11.90 -3.33
C PHE A 41 -7.37 -11.90 -4.82
N LYS A 42 -8.51 -12.45 -5.24
CA LYS A 42 -8.96 -12.38 -6.63
C LYS A 42 -9.28 -10.96 -7.07
N ALA A 43 -9.86 -10.15 -6.19
CA ALA A 43 -10.12 -8.75 -6.46
C ALA A 43 -8.81 -7.94 -6.52
N ASP A 44 -7.84 -8.26 -5.65
CA ASP A 44 -6.51 -7.60 -5.63
C ASP A 44 -5.72 -7.79 -6.92
N ILE A 45 -5.96 -8.87 -7.65
CA ILE A 45 -5.34 -9.09 -8.98
C ILE A 45 -6.30 -8.82 -10.15
N GLY A 46 -7.47 -8.25 -9.86
CA GLY A 46 -8.45 -7.87 -10.87
C GLY A 46 -9.11 -9.04 -11.62
N GLU A 47 -9.17 -10.23 -11.00
CA GLU A 47 -9.93 -11.38 -11.52
C GLU A 47 -11.43 -11.23 -11.31
N ILE A 48 -11.82 -10.61 -10.19
CA ILE A 48 -13.20 -10.24 -9.87
C ILE A 48 -13.25 -8.79 -9.40
N THR A 49 -14.43 -8.20 -9.33
CA THR A 49 -14.60 -6.86 -8.77
C THR A 49 -14.61 -6.91 -7.24
N SER A 50 -14.33 -5.77 -6.58
CA SER A 50 -14.46 -5.67 -5.13
C SER A 50 -15.90 -5.92 -4.64
N LEU A 51 -16.90 -5.55 -5.45
CA LEU A 51 -18.32 -5.85 -5.14
C LEU A 51 -18.59 -7.36 -5.17
N ASP A 52 -17.93 -8.12 -6.06
CA ASP A 52 -18.03 -9.59 -6.07
C ASP A 52 -17.45 -10.21 -4.80
N VAL A 53 -16.47 -9.57 -4.15
CA VAL A 53 -15.96 -10.00 -2.83
C VAL A 53 -17.08 -10.01 -1.80
N TRP A 54 -17.76 -8.87 -1.61
CA TRP A 54 -18.86 -8.73 -0.66
C TRP A 54 -19.99 -9.72 -0.93
N LYS A 55 -20.35 -9.87 -2.21
CA LYS A 55 -21.37 -10.82 -2.65
C LYS A 55 -20.97 -12.28 -2.35
N THR A 56 -19.72 -12.66 -2.64
CA THR A 56 -19.21 -14.03 -2.43
C THR A 56 -19.15 -14.37 -0.94
N ILE A 57 -18.79 -13.41 -0.09
CA ILE A 57 -18.78 -13.56 1.37
C ILE A 57 -20.20 -13.74 1.92
N GLY A 58 -21.24 -13.24 1.24
CA GLY A 58 -22.65 -13.44 1.63
C GLY A 58 -23.40 -12.16 1.99
N PHE A 59 -22.78 -10.98 1.86
CA PHE A 59 -23.47 -9.72 2.05
C PHE A 59 -24.61 -9.53 1.03
N GLN A 60 -25.70 -8.93 1.48
CA GLN A 60 -26.91 -8.69 0.70
C GLN A 60 -27.27 -7.20 0.71
N GLY A 61 -28.01 -6.76 -0.31
CA GLY A 61 -28.50 -5.40 -0.41
C GLY A 61 -27.57 -4.50 -1.23
N ASP A 62 -27.38 -3.30 -0.78
CA ASP A 62 -26.54 -2.29 -1.45
C ASP A 62 -25.05 -2.53 -1.14
N LEU A 63 -24.41 -3.32 -1.99
CA LEU A 63 -23.00 -3.68 -1.82
C LEU A 63 -22.04 -2.50 -1.97
N GLU A 64 -22.41 -1.48 -2.76
CA GLU A 64 -21.60 -0.27 -2.88
C GLU A 64 -21.57 0.49 -1.55
N LYS A 65 -22.72 0.62 -0.91
CA LYS A 65 -22.82 1.25 0.39
C LYS A 65 -22.07 0.47 1.48
N ILE A 66 -22.17 -0.86 1.49
CA ILE A 66 -21.44 -1.72 2.43
C ILE A 66 -19.93 -1.54 2.26
N GLU A 67 -19.46 -1.51 1.02
CA GLU A 67 -18.05 -1.28 0.70
C GLU A 67 -17.59 0.11 1.16
N GLU A 68 -18.36 1.15 0.90
CA GLU A 68 -18.06 2.51 1.33
C GLU A 68 -18.04 2.62 2.87
N GLU A 69 -18.97 1.99 3.59
CA GLU A 69 -18.98 1.92 5.05
C GLU A 69 -17.69 1.27 5.60
N TYR A 70 -17.19 0.22 4.95
CA TYR A 70 -15.89 -0.37 5.31
C TYR A 70 -14.73 0.59 5.02
N LEU A 71 -14.66 1.12 3.80
CA LEU A 71 -13.57 2.01 3.39
C LEU A 71 -13.54 3.31 4.20
N ASP A 72 -14.70 3.73 4.73
CA ASP A 72 -14.79 4.89 5.61
C ASP A 72 -14.19 4.65 7.00
N THR A 73 -14.03 3.41 7.43
CA THR A 73 -13.31 3.08 8.67
C THR A 73 -11.79 3.27 8.54
N ILE A 74 -11.27 3.32 7.31
CA ILE A 74 -9.84 3.43 7.05
C ILE A 74 -9.38 4.86 7.29
N GLU A 75 -8.26 5.02 8.02
CA GLU A 75 -7.68 6.29 8.42
C GLU A 75 -6.26 6.45 7.86
N LEU A 76 -5.85 7.69 7.62
CA LEU A 76 -4.45 8.01 7.32
C LEU A 76 -3.54 7.69 8.51
N SER A 77 -2.33 7.23 8.20
CA SER A 77 -1.28 7.10 9.21
C SER A 77 -0.89 8.46 9.77
N GLU A 78 -0.66 8.49 11.08
CA GLU A 78 -0.25 9.71 11.78
C GLU A 78 1.09 10.23 11.22
N GLY A 79 1.16 11.53 10.96
CA GLY A 79 2.35 12.19 10.41
C GLY A 79 2.54 12.01 8.89
N PHE A 80 1.67 11.25 8.19
CA PHE A 80 1.83 11.03 6.75
C PHE A 80 1.73 12.33 5.94
N ILE A 81 0.74 13.19 6.22
CA ILE A 81 0.57 14.45 5.48
C ILE A 81 1.76 15.37 5.68
N GLU A 82 2.24 15.52 6.92
CA GLU A 82 3.42 16.32 7.24
C GLU A 82 4.68 15.79 6.55
N PHE A 83 4.82 14.46 6.48
CA PHE A 83 5.91 13.81 5.76
C PHE A 83 5.86 14.11 4.27
N ILE A 84 4.71 13.84 3.63
CA ILE A 84 4.59 13.96 2.16
C ILE A 84 4.84 15.40 1.70
N GLU A 85 4.34 16.40 2.45
CA GLU A 85 4.57 17.82 2.17
C GLU A 85 6.06 18.22 2.27
N LYS A 86 6.83 17.59 3.17
CA LYS A 86 8.28 17.84 3.31
C LYS A 86 9.10 17.24 2.17
N VAL A 87 8.62 16.16 1.54
CA VAL A 87 9.42 15.41 0.56
C VAL A 87 8.98 15.60 -0.90
N ARG A 88 7.73 15.97 -1.18
CA ARG A 88 7.15 16.02 -2.53
C ARG A 88 7.88 16.92 -3.53
N ASN A 89 8.58 17.95 -3.07
CA ASN A 89 9.36 18.84 -3.94
C ASN A 89 10.80 18.36 -4.15
N LYS A 90 11.22 17.29 -3.49
CA LYS A 90 12.59 16.77 -3.52
C LYS A 90 12.69 15.38 -4.16
N TYR A 91 11.60 14.63 -4.14
CA TYR A 91 11.51 13.26 -4.63
C TYR A 91 10.37 13.15 -5.63
N LYS A 92 10.53 12.27 -6.62
CA LYS A 92 9.36 11.67 -7.27
C LYS A 92 8.66 10.74 -6.28
N LEU A 93 7.35 10.69 -6.34
CA LEU A 93 6.55 9.90 -5.41
C LEU A 93 5.75 8.85 -6.15
N ALA A 94 5.75 7.63 -5.65
CA ALA A 94 4.96 6.55 -6.22
C ALA A 94 4.28 5.70 -5.15
N ILE A 95 3.17 5.05 -5.53
CA ILE A 95 2.50 4.01 -4.75
C ILE A 95 2.70 2.67 -5.44
N ILE A 96 2.99 1.61 -4.67
CA ILE A 96 2.81 0.21 -5.07
C ILE A 96 1.92 -0.46 -4.02
N SER A 97 0.69 -0.83 -4.38
CA SER A 97 -0.25 -1.46 -3.46
C SER A 97 -0.87 -2.73 -4.04
N ASN A 98 -1.00 -3.76 -3.20
CA ASN A 98 -1.91 -4.86 -3.46
C ASN A 98 -3.30 -4.41 -3.02
N ASP A 99 -4.17 -4.15 -3.99
CA ASP A 99 -5.50 -3.59 -3.74
C ASP A 99 -6.37 -3.74 -4.98
N SER A 100 -7.67 -3.84 -4.80
CA SER A 100 -8.61 -3.74 -5.91
C SER A 100 -8.61 -2.32 -6.49
N SER A 101 -8.85 -2.21 -7.79
CA SER A 101 -8.89 -0.91 -8.47
C SER A 101 -9.87 0.08 -7.83
N ARG A 102 -11.04 -0.41 -7.38
CA ARG A 102 -12.10 0.41 -6.80
C ARG A 102 -11.73 0.91 -5.39
N TRP A 103 -11.22 0.04 -4.51
CA TRP A 103 -10.81 0.43 -3.15
C TRP A 103 -9.67 1.44 -3.19
N SER A 104 -8.65 1.13 -3.98
CA SER A 104 -7.53 2.06 -4.17
C SER A 104 -7.99 3.42 -4.67
N LYS A 105 -8.90 3.45 -5.64
CA LYS A 105 -9.45 4.71 -6.16
C LYS A 105 -10.20 5.47 -5.07
N TYR A 106 -11.10 4.80 -4.34
CA TYR A 106 -11.89 5.40 -3.26
C TYR A 106 -10.97 6.04 -2.20
N LEU A 107 -10.00 5.30 -1.68
CA LEU A 107 -9.10 5.80 -0.63
C LEU A 107 -8.24 6.98 -1.13
N ARG A 108 -7.76 6.93 -2.37
CA ARG A 108 -6.99 8.03 -2.95
C ARG A 108 -7.83 9.29 -3.16
N GLU A 109 -9.12 9.16 -3.46
CA GLU A 109 -10.06 10.27 -3.56
C GLU A 109 -10.45 10.78 -2.17
N LYS A 110 -10.80 9.90 -1.23
CA LYS A 110 -11.14 10.23 0.16
C LYS A 110 -10.05 11.08 0.84
N PHE A 111 -8.78 10.76 0.62
CA PHE A 111 -7.66 11.44 1.25
C PHE A 111 -6.93 12.43 0.33
N ASP A 112 -7.46 12.71 -0.85
CA ASP A 112 -6.89 13.64 -1.84
C ASP A 112 -5.40 13.31 -2.17
N LEU A 113 -5.09 12.01 -2.31
CA LEU A 113 -3.72 11.53 -2.48
C LEU A 113 -3.21 11.70 -3.92
N ASN A 114 -4.09 11.71 -4.92
CA ASN A 114 -3.69 11.74 -6.33
C ASN A 114 -2.80 12.94 -6.69
N LYS A 115 -2.91 14.05 -5.94
CA LYS A 115 -2.11 15.26 -6.15
C LYS A 115 -0.64 15.13 -5.76
N TYR A 116 -0.28 14.08 -5.00
CA TYR A 116 1.07 13.91 -4.48
C TYR A 116 1.92 12.95 -5.32
N PHE A 117 1.31 11.99 -5.99
CA PHE A 117 2.01 10.87 -6.59
C PHE A 117 2.17 11.00 -8.11
N ASP A 118 3.42 10.85 -8.60
CA ASP A 118 3.76 10.84 -10.02
C ASP A 118 3.39 9.51 -10.68
N VAL A 119 3.48 8.40 -9.93
CA VAL A 119 3.18 7.03 -10.40
C VAL A 119 2.36 6.29 -9.36
N ILE A 120 1.29 5.63 -9.83
CA ILE A 120 0.42 4.80 -9.00
C ILE A 120 0.33 3.42 -9.65
N SER A 121 0.79 2.39 -8.93
CA SER A 121 0.83 1.00 -9.37
C SER A 121 -0.03 0.16 -8.43
N ILE A 122 -1.23 -0.18 -8.88
CA ILE A 122 -2.21 -0.96 -8.13
C ILE A 122 -2.33 -2.34 -8.76
N SER A 123 -2.27 -3.38 -7.96
CA SER A 123 -2.30 -4.76 -8.44
C SER A 123 -3.55 -5.09 -9.25
N GLY A 124 -4.72 -4.62 -8.83
CA GLY A 124 -5.99 -4.81 -9.53
C GLY A 124 -6.02 -4.20 -10.93
N ASP A 125 -5.31 -3.07 -11.15
CA ASP A 125 -5.18 -2.44 -12.45
C ASP A 125 -4.16 -3.16 -13.35
N LEU A 126 -3.05 -3.62 -12.75
CA LEU A 126 -1.90 -4.16 -13.46
C LEU A 126 -1.95 -5.69 -13.63
N LYS A 127 -2.79 -6.37 -12.86
CA LYS A 127 -2.82 -7.84 -12.72
C LYS A 127 -1.47 -8.42 -12.30
N LEU A 128 -0.74 -7.64 -11.52
CA LEU A 128 0.56 -7.94 -10.94
C LEU A 128 0.53 -7.52 -9.48
N GLN A 129 0.82 -8.42 -8.55
CA GLN A 129 0.83 -8.09 -7.13
C GLN A 129 2.20 -8.33 -6.49
N LYS A 130 2.50 -7.60 -5.42
CA LYS A 130 3.63 -7.90 -4.56
C LYS A 130 3.45 -9.29 -3.91
N PRO A 131 4.49 -10.12 -3.82
CA PRO A 131 5.91 -9.80 -4.02
C PRO A 131 6.46 -10.12 -5.45
N ASP A 132 5.64 -10.11 -6.50
CA ASP A 132 6.14 -10.30 -7.86
C ASP A 132 7.05 -9.13 -8.27
N GLU A 133 8.27 -9.43 -8.70
CA GLU A 133 9.26 -8.43 -9.12
C GLU A 133 8.76 -7.50 -10.23
N ARG A 134 7.87 -7.98 -11.08
CA ARG A 134 7.39 -7.23 -12.24
C ARG A 134 6.66 -5.95 -11.87
N ILE A 135 5.93 -5.91 -10.75
CA ILE A 135 5.24 -4.68 -10.33
C ILE A 135 6.25 -3.60 -9.89
N PHE A 136 7.35 -4.01 -9.26
CA PHE A 136 8.43 -3.09 -8.86
C PHE A 136 9.16 -2.56 -10.08
N LEU A 137 9.57 -3.44 -11.01
CA LEU A 137 10.28 -3.06 -12.23
C LEU A 137 9.44 -2.12 -13.11
N LEU A 138 8.14 -2.41 -13.28
CA LEU A 138 7.22 -1.55 -14.02
C LEU A 138 7.08 -0.16 -13.36
N THR A 139 7.08 -0.10 -12.02
CA THR A 139 6.99 1.18 -11.31
C THR A 139 8.27 2.00 -11.49
N ILE A 140 9.44 1.36 -11.41
CA ILE A 140 10.75 1.99 -11.65
C ILE A 140 10.81 2.54 -13.09
N GLU A 141 10.37 1.75 -14.08
CA GLU A 141 10.30 2.16 -15.48
C GLU A 141 9.40 3.40 -15.66
N LYS A 142 8.20 3.39 -15.10
CA LYS A 142 7.26 4.53 -15.15
C LYS A 142 7.83 5.79 -14.49
N LEU A 143 8.62 5.63 -13.43
CA LEU A 143 9.33 6.75 -12.79
C LEU A 143 10.46 7.31 -13.66
N GLY A 144 10.96 6.54 -14.63
CA GLY A 144 12.10 6.90 -15.46
C GLY A 144 13.39 7.06 -14.67
N LEU A 145 13.63 6.19 -13.68
CA LEU A 145 14.77 6.20 -12.78
C LEU A 145 15.49 4.85 -12.76
N ASN A 146 16.69 4.82 -12.18
CA ASN A 146 17.34 3.55 -11.86
C ASN A 146 16.82 3.03 -10.51
N ALA A 147 16.81 1.71 -10.33
CA ALA A 147 16.34 1.10 -9.09
C ALA A 147 17.09 1.61 -7.84
N GLU A 148 18.41 1.83 -7.95
CA GLU A 148 19.26 2.37 -6.88
C GLU A 148 18.90 3.80 -6.43
N ASP A 149 18.16 4.54 -7.25
CA ASP A 149 17.65 5.87 -6.94
C ASP A 149 16.26 5.82 -6.28
N CYS A 150 15.65 4.65 -6.19
CA CYS A 150 14.33 4.43 -5.60
C CYS A 150 14.46 3.86 -4.17
N ILE A 151 13.80 4.53 -3.22
CA ILE A 151 13.63 4.07 -1.84
C ILE A 151 12.23 3.46 -1.77
N TYR A 152 12.12 2.24 -1.25
CA TYR A 152 10.85 1.55 -1.08
C TYR A 152 10.51 1.41 0.39
N VAL A 153 9.32 1.85 0.78
CA VAL A 153 8.82 1.82 2.16
C VAL A 153 7.60 0.91 2.23
N ASP A 154 7.65 -0.11 3.09
CA ASP A 154 6.60 -1.12 3.25
C ASP A 154 6.62 -1.65 4.69
N ASP A 155 5.53 -2.23 5.18
CA ASP A 155 5.41 -2.85 6.50
C ASP A 155 5.69 -4.36 6.50
N ARG A 156 5.93 -4.95 5.30
CA ARG A 156 6.12 -6.40 5.11
C ARG A 156 7.52 -6.73 4.60
N GLU A 157 8.24 -7.52 5.38
CA GLU A 157 9.60 -7.96 5.05
C GLU A 157 9.70 -8.66 3.68
N GLY A 158 8.70 -9.48 3.31
CA GLY A 158 8.67 -10.18 2.02
C GLY A 158 8.71 -9.21 0.83
N ASN A 159 8.00 -8.08 0.90
CA ASN A 159 8.02 -7.06 -0.13
C ASN A 159 9.36 -6.31 -0.17
N LEU A 160 9.92 -6.01 1.01
CA LEU A 160 11.23 -5.34 1.13
C LEU A 160 12.36 -6.20 0.56
N ALA A 161 12.29 -7.52 0.76
CA ALA A 161 13.27 -8.47 0.19
C ALA A 161 13.26 -8.42 -1.35
N VAL A 162 12.08 -8.36 -1.96
CA VAL A 162 11.96 -8.24 -3.42
C VAL A 162 12.42 -6.87 -3.91
N ALA A 163 12.05 -5.79 -3.23
CA ALA A 163 12.53 -4.44 -3.55
C ALA A 163 14.07 -4.40 -3.54
N LYS A 164 14.72 -5.00 -2.52
CA LYS A 164 16.18 -5.13 -2.46
C LYS A 164 16.74 -5.93 -3.63
N LYS A 165 16.09 -7.03 -3.99
CA LYS A 165 16.51 -7.90 -5.11
C LYS A 165 16.50 -7.18 -6.44
N VAL A 166 15.52 -6.31 -6.69
CA VAL A 166 15.45 -5.49 -7.92
C VAL A 166 16.35 -4.25 -7.87
N GLY A 167 17.08 -4.02 -6.75
CA GLY A 167 18.05 -2.95 -6.61
C GLY A 167 17.55 -1.68 -5.94
N MET A 168 16.31 -1.65 -5.45
CA MET A 168 15.80 -0.54 -4.64
C MET A 168 16.41 -0.53 -3.23
N LYS A 169 16.24 0.57 -2.49
CA LYS A 169 16.66 0.74 -1.10
C LYS A 169 15.44 0.53 -0.17
N PRO A 170 15.32 -0.66 0.45
CA PRO A 170 14.16 -0.96 1.28
C PRO A 170 14.26 -0.30 2.66
N ILE A 171 13.14 0.20 3.17
CA ILE A 171 12.96 0.70 4.53
C ILE A 171 11.68 0.08 5.08
N LEU A 172 11.77 -0.58 6.24
CA LEU A 172 10.60 -1.02 6.99
C LEU A 172 9.98 0.17 7.72
N LEU A 173 8.69 0.48 7.48
CA LEU A 173 7.88 1.25 8.41
C LEU A 173 7.22 0.25 9.36
N ASN A 174 7.73 0.19 10.60
CA ASN A 174 7.43 -0.92 11.52
C ASN A 174 6.08 -0.77 12.24
N SER A 175 5.00 -0.64 11.46
CA SER A 175 3.63 -0.61 11.97
C SER A 175 3.19 -1.95 12.58
N ARG A 176 3.86 -3.05 12.22
CA ARG A 176 3.57 -4.41 12.71
C ARG A 176 4.37 -4.82 13.95
N ASN A 177 5.28 -3.96 14.41
CA ASN A 177 6.15 -4.23 15.55
C ASN A 177 6.94 -5.56 15.42
N ILE A 178 7.49 -5.82 14.23
CA ILE A 178 8.30 -7.01 13.92
C ILE A 178 9.80 -6.73 14.12
N SER A 179 10.57 -7.81 14.33
CA SER A 179 12.04 -7.74 14.26
C SER A 179 12.48 -7.72 12.80
N TYR A 180 13.38 -6.82 12.43
CA TYR A 180 13.90 -6.70 11.07
C TYR A 180 15.38 -6.34 11.07
N GLU A 181 16.19 -7.07 10.30
CA GLU A 181 17.66 -6.87 10.25
C GLU A 181 18.10 -5.73 9.30
N GLY A 182 17.16 -5.13 8.56
CA GLY A 182 17.43 -4.03 7.63
C GLY A 182 17.23 -2.66 8.25
N VAL A 183 17.12 -1.65 7.38
CA VAL A 183 16.77 -0.27 7.80
C VAL A 183 15.30 -0.23 8.18
N ALA A 184 15.02 0.19 9.40
CA ALA A 184 13.65 0.32 9.93
C ALA A 184 13.43 1.68 10.60
N VAL A 185 12.20 2.16 10.53
CA VAL A 185 11.68 3.33 11.23
C VAL A 185 10.32 3.00 11.83
N ASN A 186 9.93 3.69 12.90
CA ASN A 186 8.68 3.42 13.61
C ASN A 186 7.57 4.42 13.27
N ASN A 187 7.91 5.53 12.63
CA ASN A 187 6.97 6.60 12.29
C ASN A 187 7.52 7.49 11.16
N PHE A 188 6.69 8.41 10.69
CA PHE A 188 7.06 9.32 9.61
C PHE A 188 8.09 10.39 10.00
N ASP A 189 8.22 10.74 11.28
CA ASP A 189 9.27 11.68 11.74
C ASP A 189 10.65 11.01 11.62
N GLU A 190 10.77 9.75 12.01
CA GLU A 190 12.01 8.98 11.79
C GLU A 190 12.29 8.80 10.30
N LEU A 191 11.26 8.52 9.50
CA LEU A 191 11.39 8.34 8.05
C LEU A 191 11.89 9.62 7.37
N VAL A 192 11.31 10.79 7.69
CA VAL A 192 11.76 12.06 7.09
C VAL A 192 13.20 12.37 7.45
N ASN A 193 13.60 12.14 8.71
CA ASN A 193 14.96 12.36 9.15
C ASN A 193 15.93 11.44 8.40
N LEU A 194 15.58 10.17 8.24
CA LEU A 194 16.38 9.19 7.52
C LEU A 194 16.56 9.57 6.05
N VAL A 195 15.46 9.88 5.34
CA VAL A 195 15.54 10.17 3.89
C VAL A 195 16.24 11.50 3.62
N VAL A 196 16.07 12.51 4.47
CA VAL A 196 16.76 13.79 4.33
C VAL A 196 18.25 13.65 4.64
N ALA A 197 18.63 12.94 5.71
CA ALA A 197 20.03 12.81 6.13
C ALA A 197 20.85 11.91 5.19
N HIS A 198 20.32 10.76 4.78
CA HIS A 198 21.10 9.75 4.06
C HIS A 198 20.88 9.79 2.54
N PHE A 199 19.75 10.29 2.10
CA PHE A 199 19.37 10.36 0.69
C PHE A 199 19.18 11.79 0.21
N GLY A 200 19.40 12.79 1.09
CA GLY A 200 19.27 14.19 0.82
C GLY A 200 20.15 14.65 -0.34
N ILE A 201 19.57 15.45 -1.20
CA ILE A 201 20.30 16.20 -2.23
C ILE A 201 21.02 17.33 -1.50
N LYS A 202 22.35 17.41 -1.71
CA LYS A 202 23.12 18.60 -1.34
C LYS A 202 22.58 19.81 -2.11
#